data_d5aa51ac2fedbc24ab3009c30581825c
#
_entry.id   d5aa51ac2fedbc24ab3009c30581825c
#
_cell.length_a   1.000
_cell.length_b   1.000
_cell.length_c   1.000
_cell.angle_alpha   90.00
_cell.angle_beta   90.00
_cell.angle_gamma   90.00
#
_symmetry.space_group_name_H-M   'P 1'
#
loop_
_entity.id
_entity.type
_entity.pdbx_description
1 polymer ?
#
loop_
_entity_poly.entity_id
_entity_poly.type
_entity_poly.pdbx_seq_one_letter_code
_entity_poly.pdbx_strand_id
1 'polypeptide(L)'
;MFLLSKVTYIAEKPDIGKALAAYLWPDGNCHKEKGFIQQGDTTVTWAFGHILGLASPEEYGEEYKAWANYPVLPKVWKLKPAAAAVAQLAVIKKLLMETDIVVHAGDPDREGQLLIDEILHYLQFKGNVQRILINAKDDESLKRAFAQITDNKRYENLYYAGLGREQADWLIGMNLTRAYTVNARKYGHESTFRIGRVKVPTLALVVNREKEIKGFKLVNYYELKGSFEKDQDRK
;
A
#
# COMPACT_ATOMS: atom_id res chain seq x y z
N MET A 1 31.59 2.62 26.78
CA MET A 1 30.74 1.52 26.29
C MET A 1 29.80 2.15 25.28
N PHE A 2 30.11 2.04 23.99
CA PHE A 2 29.20 2.52 22.94
C PHE A 2 27.97 1.61 22.99
N LEU A 3 26.83 2.15 23.40
CA LEU A 3 25.55 1.47 23.26
C LEU A 3 25.34 1.26 21.75
N LEU A 4 25.37 0.03 21.29
CA LEU A 4 24.98 -0.31 19.92
C LEU A 4 23.51 0.04 19.79
N SER A 5 23.17 0.90 18.82
CA SER A 5 21.79 1.30 18.59
C SER A 5 20.97 0.10 18.11
N LYS A 6 19.81 -0.11 18.74
CA LYS A 6 18.85 -1.14 18.31
C LYS A 6 18.16 -0.71 17.00
N VAL A 7 18.27 -1.53 15.98
CA VAL A 7 17.75 -1.27 14.63
C VAL A 7 16.62 -2.21 14.30
N THR A 8 15.48 -1.66 13.87
CA THR A 8 14.34 -2.45 13.41
C THR A 8 13.98 -2.11 11.96
N TYR A 9 14.09 -3.10 11.08
CA TYR A 9 13.58 -3.03 9.71
C TYR A 9 12.10 -3.37 9.72
N ILE A 10 11.28 -2.52 9.09
CA ILE A 10 9.85 -2.78 8.92
C ILE A 10 9.54 -2.89 7.43
N ALA A 11 9.27 -4.10 6.97
CA ALA A 11 8.89 -4.38 5.60
C ALA A 11 7.37 -4.30 5.40
N GLU A 12 6.93 -4.04 4.18
CA GLU A 12 5.51 -4.02 3.84
C GLU A 12 4.87 -5.41 3.89
N LYS A 13 5.64 -6.43 3.50
CA LYS A 13 5.16 -7.82 3.36
C LYS A 13 6.14 -8.82 3.96
N PRO A 14 5.65 -9.99 4.40
CA PRO A 14 6.49 -11.02 5.00
C PRO A 14 7.62 -11.53 4.08
N ASP A 15 7.42 -11.58 2.79
CA ASP A 15 8.42 -12.06 1.83
C ASP A 15 9.60 -11.09 1.68
N ILE A 16 9.35 -9.79 1.72
CA ILE A 16 10.41 -8.76 1.77
C ILE A 16 11.17 -8.85 3.10
N GLY A 17 10.44 -8.97 4.22
CA GLY A 17 11.07 -9.14 5.54
C GLY A 17 11.97 -10.38 5.60
N LYS A 18 11.53 -11.50 5.06
CA LYS A 18 12.35 -12.72 4.99
C LYS A 18 13.57 -12.56 4.08
N ALA A 19 13.44 -11.87 2.94
CA ALA A 19 14.57 -11.59 2.05
C ALA A 19 15.59 -10.68 2.74
N LEU A 20 15.15 -9.63 3.44
CA LEU A 20 16.01 -8.79 4.26
C LEU A 20 16.77 -9.61 5.34
N ALA A 21 16.05 -10.46 6.07
CA ALA A 21 16.64 -11.30 7.10
C ALA A 21 17.68 -12.29 6.52
N ALA A 22 17.39 -12.90 5.36
CA ALA A 22 18.32 -13.78 4.69
C ALA A 22 19.59 -13.06 4.21
N TYR A 23 19.44 -11.82 3.74
CA TYR A 23 20.57 -10.99 3.34
C TYR A 23 21.43 -10.54 4.52
N LEU A 24 20.79 -10.15 5.64
CA LEU A 24 21.47 -9.71 6.86
C LEU A 24 22.18 -10.89 7.57
N TRP A 25 21.61 -12.07 7.50
CA TRP A 25 22.09 -13.27 8.21
C TRP A 25 22.16 -14.48 7.26
N PRO A 26 23.13 -14.50 6.33
CA PRO A 26 23.23 -15.55 5.30
C PRO A 26 23.57 -16.93 5.88
N ASP A 27 24.18 -16.97 7.06
CA ASP A 27 24.45 -18.19 7.82
C ASP A 27 23.21 -18.77 8.52
N GLY A 28 22.09 -18.03 8.51
CA GLY A 28 20.83 -18.43 9.14
C GLY A 28 20.85 -18.38 10.67
N ASN A 29 21.93 -17.87 11.26
CA ASN A 29 22.07 -17.76 12.73
C ASN A 29 21.23 -16.59 13.29
N CYS A 30 19.90 -16.74 13.25
CA CYS A 30 18.94 -15.75 13.72
C CYS A 30 17.80 -16.42 14.46
N HIS A 31 17.25 -15.72 15.43
CA HIS A 31 16.06 -16.15 16.18
C HIS A 31 14.79 -15.78 15.41
N LYS A 32 13.90 -16.75 15.17
CA LYS A 32 12.65 -16.57 14.42
C LYS A 32 11.48 -16.64 15.38
N GLU A 33 10.70 -15.59 15.42
CA GLU A 33 9.48 -15.47 16.20
C GLU A 33 8.28 -15.22 15.29
N LYS A 34 7.08 -15.38 15.85
CA LYS A 34 5.87 -15.05 15.13
C LYS A 34 5.80 -13.53 14.90
N GLY A 35 6.00 -13.11 13.65
CA GLY A 35 5.92 -11.71 13.22
C GLY A 35 7.25 -10.97 13.12
N PHE A 36 8.37 -11.57 13.53
CA PHE A 36 9.70 -10.96 13.35
C PHE A 36 10.83 -11.98 13.34
N ILE A 37 12.01 -11.54 12.92
CA ILE A 37 13.27 -12.29 12.94
C ILE A 37 14.33 -11.36 13.55
N GLN A 38 15.19 -11.87 14.44
CA GLN A 38 16.15 -11.05 15.17
C GLN A 38 17.50 -11.75 15.32
N GLN A 39 18.58 -10.94 15.27
CA GLN A 39 19.92 -11.33 15.72
C GLN A 39 20.58 -10.13 16.41
N GLY A 40 21.03 -10.30 17.65
CA GLY A 40 21.61 -9.22 18.45
C GLY A 40 20.68 -8.01 18.55
N ASP A 41 21.18 -6.83 18.22
CA ASP A 41 20.44 -5.56 18.28
C ASP A 41 19.69 -5.23 16.98
N THR A 42 19.65 -6.16 16.02
CA THR A 42 18.95 -5.96 14.74
C THR A 42 17.74 -6.86 14.63
N THR A 43 16.58 -6.26 14.31
CA THR A 43 15.30 -6.95 14.13
C THR A 43 14.72 -6.65 12.76
N VAL A 44 14.11 -7.65 12.14
CA VAL A 44 13.32 -7.51 10.92
C VAL A 44 11.90 -7.95 11.19
N THR A 45 10.95 -7.05 11.00
CA THR A 45 9.50 -7.30 11.10
C THR A 45 8.80 -6.86 9.82
N TRP A 46 7.50 -7.09 9.71
CA TRP A 46 6.73 -6.78 8.51
C TRP A 46 5.28 -6.48 8.84
N ALA A 47 4.63 -5.75 7.95
CA ALA A 47 3.19 -5.64 7.86
C ALA A 47 2.61 -6.77 6.97
N PHE A 48 1.30 -6.79 6.79
CA PHE A 48 0.59 -7.65 5.85
C PHE A 48 -0.14 -6.81 4.78
N GLY A 49 0.56 -5.84 4.18
CA GLY A 49 -0.05 -4.76 3.46
C GLY A 49 -0.68 -3.75 4.44
N HIS A 50 -1.82 -3.18 4.11
CA HIS A 50 -2.50 -2.22 4.99
C HIS A 50 -2.96 -2.88 6.29
N ILE A 51 -2.28 -2.58 7.40
CA ILE A 51 -2.66 -3.02 8.75
C ILE A 51 -3.45 -1.95 9.51
N LEU A 52 -3.42 -0.73 9.01
CA LEU A 52 -4.28 0.38 9.41
C LEU A 52 -5.19 0.75 8.23
N GLY A 53 -6.28 1.42 8.52
CA GLY A 53 -7.16 1.99 7.51
C GLY A 53 -7.98 3.12 8.11
N LEU A 54 -8.52 3.98 7.25
CA LEU A 54 -9.37 5.08 7.66
C LEU A 54 -10.65 4.56 8.32
N ALA A 55 -11.06 5.24 9.39
CA ALA A 55 -12.25 4.89 10.15
C ALA A 55 -13.52 4.97 9.28
N SER A 56 -14.54 4.20 9.66
CA SER A 56 -15.84 4.24 9.01
C SER A 56 -16.62 5.52 9.33
N PRO A 57 -17.62 5.91 8.51
CA PRO A 57 -18.36 7.14 8.68
C PRO A 57 -18.94 7.37 10.07
N GLU A 58 -19.49 6.33 10.71
CA GLU A 58 -20.08 6.38 12.04
C GLU A 58 -19.11 6.74 13.17
N GLU A 59 -17.81 6.61 12.92
CA GLU A 59 -16.77 7.04 13.86
C GLU A 59 -16.56 8.57 13.88
N TYR A 60 -17.12 9.26 12.89
CA TYR A 60 -17.04 10.71 12.77
C TYR A 60 -18.29 11.42 13.31
N GLY A 61 -19.38 10.66 13.59
CA GLY A 61 -20.61 11.16 14.20
C GLY A 61 -21.72 10.11 14.19
N GLU A 62 -22.50 10.04 15.27
CA GLU A 62 -23.63 9.11 15.42
C GLU A 62 -24.67 9.28 14.30
N GLU A 63 -24.84 10.51 13.79
CA GLU A 63 -25.74 10.82 12.69
C GLU A 63 -25.36 10.05 11.40
N TYR A 64 -24.10 9.72 11.23
CA TYR A 64 -23.61 8.98 10.05
C TYR A 64 -23.88 7.47 10.10
N LYS A 65 -24.50 6.96 11.16
CA LYS A 65 -25.09 5.61 11.15
C LYS A 65 -26.22 5.50 10.12
N ALA A 66 -26.99 6.57 9.97
CA ALA A 66 -27.99 6.66 8.92
C ALA A 66 -27.30 6.97 7.57
N TRP A 67 -27.44 6.05 6.61
CA TRP A 67 -26.81 6.18 5.30
C TRP A 67 -27.30 7.40 4.49
N ALA A 68 -28.48 7.92 4.81
CA ALA A 68 -29.02 9.13 4.20
C ALA A 68 -28.26 10.40 4.60
N ASN A 69 -27.48 10.35 5.67
CA ASN A 69 -26.70 11.49 6.13
C ASN A 69 -25.33 11.49 5.44
N TYR A 70 -25.27 12.20 4.35
CA TYR A 70 -24.05 12.48 3.58
C TYR A 70 -24.11 13.92 3.06
N PRO A 71 -22.97 14.58 2.72
CA PRO A 71 -21.61 14.03 2.72
C PRO A 71 -21.01 13.93 4.14
N VAL A 72 -20.19 12.89 4.35
CA VAL A 72 -19.31 12.75 5.51
C VAL A 72 -17.98 13.39 5.16
N LEU A 73 -17.62 14.47 5.86
CA LEU A 73 -16.41 15.26 5.61
C LEU A 73 -15.57 15.33 6.90
N PRO A 74 -14.65 14.38 7.11
CA PRO A 74 -13.81 14.37 8.32
C PRO A 74 -12.96 15.63 8.41
N LYS A 75 -13.00 16.33 9.55
CA LYS A 75 -12.05 17.43 9.86
C LYS A 75 -10.73 16.90 10.38
N VAL A 76 -10.76 15.77 11.07
CA VAL A 76 -9.61 15.05 11.59
C VAL A 76 -9.76 13.58 11.20
N TRP A 77 -8.79 13.06 10.48
CA TRP A 77 -8.78 11.68 10.04
C TRP A 77 -8.41 10.74 11.19
N LYS A 78 -9.11 9.61 11.27
CA LYS A 78 -8.89 8.57 12.29
C LYS A 78 -8.45 7.29 11.59
N LEU A 79 -7.36 6.72 12.06
CA LEU A 79 -6.88 5.40 11.63
C LEU A 79 -7.36 4.32 12.59
N LYS A 80 -7.70 3.16 12.06
CA LYS A 80 -8.08 1.97 12.83
C LYS A 80 -7.30 0.75 12.38
N PRO A 81 -6.85 -0.10 13.30
CA PRO A 81 -6.26 -1.38 12.96
C PRO A 81 -7.29 -2.29 12.29
N ALA A 82 -6.90 -2.93 11.19
CA ALA A 82 -7.66 -4.03 10.61
C ALA A 82 -7.72 -5.20 11.62
N ALA A 83 -8.90 -5.81 11.79
CA ALA A 83 -9.08 -6.87 12.80
C ALA A 83 -8.06 -8.01 12.68
N ALA A 84 -7.74 -8.43 11.45
CA ALA A 84 -6.74 -9.46 11.16
C ALA A 84 -5.29 -9.03 11.44
N ALA A 85 -5.02 -7.73 11.58
CA ALA A 85 -3.69 -7.18 11.74
C ALA A 85 -3.35 -6.77 13.18
N VAL A 86 -4.30 -6.81 14.10
CA VAL A 86 -4.13 -6.37 15.51
C VAL A 86 -2.94 -7.08 16.16
N ALA A 87 -2.81 -8.39 15.97
CA ALA A 87 -1.73 -9.16 16.56
C ALA A 87 -0.34 -8.71 16.05
N GLN A 88 -0.22 -8.47 14.73
CA GLN A 88 1.03 -8.01 14.14
C GLN A 88 1.36 -6.57 14.54
N LEU A 89 0.36 -5.71 14.61
CA LEU A 89 0.54 -4.34 15.09
C LEU A 89 1.05 -4.33 16.55
N ALA A 90 0.55 -5.25 17.39
CA ALA A 90 1.05 -5.40 18.76
C ALA A 90 2.52 -5.86 18.81
N VAL A 91 2.93 -6.76 17.90
CA VAL A 91 4.34 -7.16 17.75
C VAL A 91 5.19 -5.95 17.37
N ILE A 92 4.81 -5.21 16.33
CA ILE A 92 5.54 -4.01 15.88
C ILE A 92 5.62 -2.98 17.02
N LYS A 93 4.51 -2.73 17.72
CA LYS A 93 4.49 -1.82 18.86
C LYS A 93 5.51 -2.22 19.94
N LYS A 94 5.56 -3.49 20.32
CA LYS A 94 6.52 -4.00 21.32
C LYS A 94 7.96 -3.78 20.86
N LEU A 95 8.28 -4.09 19.62
CA LEU A 95 9.62 -3.91 19.06
C LEU A 95 10.02 -2.43 19.05
N LEU A 96 9.13 -1.53 18.65
CA LEU A 96 9.40 -0.09 18.59
C LEU A 96 9.66 0.54 19.93
N MET A 97 9.19 -0.04 21.05
CA MET A 97 9.50 0.45 22.40
C MET A 97 10.98 0.31 22.78
N GLU A 98 11.70 -0.58 22.11
CA GLU A 98 13.11 -0.85 22.35
C GLU A 98 14.01 -0.42 21.18
N THR A 99 13.45 0.20 20.14
CA THR A 99 14.14 0.54 18.89
C THR A 99 14.63 1.98 18.90
N ASP A 100 15.90 2.19 18.59
CA ASP A 100 16.49 3.53 18.41
C ASP A 100 16.31 4.01 16.96
N ILE A 101 16.51 3.11 15.99
CA ILE A 101 16.49 3.41 14.56
C ILE A 101 15.52 2.45 13.86
N VAL A 102 14.54 3.00 13.17
CA VAL A 102 13.71 2.25 12.23
C VAL A 102 14.27 2.38 10.82
N VAL A 103 14.42 1.27 10.12
CA VAL A 103 14.64 1.25 8.68
C VAL A 103 13.33 0.89 8.00
N HIS A 104 12.71 1.88 7.40
CA HIS A 104 11.48 1.79 6.64
C HIS A 104 11.75 1.06 5.31
N ALA A 105 11.24 -0.15 5.17
CA ALA A 105 11.43 -1.03 4.03
C ALA A 105 10.09 -1.38 3.34
N GLY A 106 9.19 -0.38 3.22
CA GLY A 106 8.01 -0.47 2.36
C GLY A 106 8.40 -0.50 0.87
N ASP A 107 7.48 -0.89 0.01
CA ASP A 107 7.70 -0.87 -1.43
C ASP A 107 8.12 0.54 -1.90
N PRO A 108 8.93 0.67 -2.97
CA PRO A 108 9.49 1.96 -3.41
C PRO A 108 8.48 2.81 -4.18
N ASP A 109 7.27 2.94 -3.64
CA ASP A 109 6.20 3.76 -4.17
C ASP A 109 5.46 4.52 -3.05
N ARG A 110 4.45 5.32 -3.42
CA ARG A 110 3.69 6.13 -2.46
C ARG A 110 2.83 5.29 -1.50
N GLU A 111 2.36 4.12 -1.94
CA GLU A 111 1.55 3.23 -1.10
C GLU A 111 2.43 2.58 -0.02
N GLY A 112 3.60 2.03 -0.42
CA GLY A 112 4.55 1.45 0.53
C GLY A 112 5.14 2.49 1.48
N GLN A 113 5.35 3.74 1.01
CA GLN A 113 5.76 4.84 1.88
C GLN A 113 4.69 5.18 2.90
N LEU A 114 3.43 5.36 2.46
CA LEU A 114 2.31 5.68 3.33
C LEU A 114 2.11 4.61 4.41
N LEU A 115 2.11 3.37 4.00
CA LEU A 115 1.74 2.23 4.84
C LEU A 115 2.63 2.11 6.09
N ILE A 116 3.94 2.25 5.95
CA ILE A 116 4.86 2.16 7.08
C ILE A 116 4.89 3.46 7.89
N ASP A 117 4.85 4.63 7.22
CA ASP A 117 4.79 5.90 7.94
C ASP A 117 3.52 6.03 8.78
N GLU A 118 2.37 5.53 8.32
CA GLU A 118 1.14 5.48 9.11
C GLU A 118 1.29 4.63 10.38
N ILE A 119 1.95 3.47 10.28
CA ILE A 119 2.24 2.64 11.44
C ILE A 119 3.08 3.42 12.47
N LEU A 120 4.14 4.08 12.00
CA LEU A 120 5.02 4.86 12.86
C LEU A 120 4.29 6.05 13.51
N HIS A 121 3.46 6.75 12.75
CA HIS A 121 2.64 7.87 13.26
C HIS A 121 1.57 7.37 14.25
N TYR A 122 0.87 6.29 13.91
CA TYR A 122 -0.16 5.69 14.77
C TYR A 122 0.41 5.22 16.12
N LEU A 123 1.60 4.62 16.10
CA LEU A 123 2.32 4.18 17.29
C LEU A 123 3.14 5.28 17.95
N GLN A 124 3.14 6.50 17.40
CA GLN A 124 3.84 7.67 17.91
C GLN A 124 5.36 7.46 18.09
N PHE A 125 5.99 6.72 17.19
CA PHE A 125 7.43 6.51 17.20
C PHE A 125 8.18 7.83 17.08
N LYS A 126 9.20 8.05 17.94
CA LYS A 126 9.98 9.30 18.03
C LYS A 126 11.47 9.13 17.71
N GLY A 127 11.89 7.87 17.44
CA GLY A 127 13.27 7.58 17.09
C GLY A 127 13.63 8.03 15.68
N ASN A 128 14.85 7.74 15.27
CA ASN A 128 15.32 8.03 13.92
C ASN A 128 14.69 7.07 12.91
N VAL A 129 14.24 7.59 11.76
CA VAL A 129 13.67 6.77 10.67
C VAL A 129 14.52 6.94 9.42
N GLN A 130 15.09 5.83 8.97
CA GLN A 130 15.82 5.72 7.71
C GLN A 130 14.94 5.00 6.68
N ARG A 131 15.28 5.16 5.40
CA ARG A 131 14.55 4.56 4.28
C ARG A 131 15.49 3.72 3.42
N ILE A 132 15.11 2.47 3.17
CA ILE A 132 15.71 1.59 2.18
C ILE A 132 14.72 1.36 1.03
N LEU A 133 15.17 1.47 -0.23
CA LEU A 133 14.36 1.23 -1.43
C LEU A 133 14.75 -0.13 -2.03
N ILE A 134 13.85 -1.11 -1.92
CA ILE A 134 14.08 -2.47 -2.40
C ILE A 134 13.27 -2.69 -3.67
N ASN A 135 13.94 -2.68 -4.82
CA ASN A 135 13.31 -2.91 -6.13
C ASN A 135 13.25 -4.39 -6.50
N ALA A 136 14.22 -5.19 -6.03
CA ALA A 136 14.27 -6.65 -6.24
C ALA A 136 14.95 -7.32 -5.04
N LYS A 137 14.74 -8.65 -4.90
CA LYS A 137 15.17 -9.43 -3.73
C LYS A 137 16.48 -10.21 -3.97
N ASP A 138 17.10 -10.05 -5.13
CA ASP A 138 18.40 -10.64 -5.42
C ASP A 138 19.52 -9.92 -4.65
N ASP A 139 20.61 -10.61 -4.39
CA ASP A 139 21.72 -10.14 -3.54
C ASP A 139 22.33 -8.83 -4.05
N GLU A 140 22.49 -8.67 -5.37
CA GLU A 140 23.06 -7.46 -5.98
C GLU A 140 22.14 -6.26 -5.79
N SER A 141 20.83 -6.45 -5.92
CA SER A 141 19.82 -5.40 -5.71
C SER A 141 19.73 -5.02 -4.23
N LEU A 142 19.77 -5.98 -3.32
CA LEU A 142 19.81 -5.74 -1.88
C LEU A 142 21.10 -5.02 -1.49
N LYS A 143 22.26 -5.44 -1.96
CA LYS A 143 23.54 -4.78 -1.71
C LYS A 143 23.50 -3.29 -2.11
N ARG A 144 22.95 -3.00 -3.29
CA ARG A 144 22.77 -1.60 -3.74
C ARG A 144 21.80 -0.83 -2.86
N ALA A 145 20.68 -1.44 -2.46
CA ALA A 145 19.69 -0.82 -1.60
C ALA A 145 20.27 -0.47 -0.22
N PHE A 146 21.04 -1.39 0.39
CA PHE A 146 21.71 -1.16 1.67
C PHE A 146 22.75 -0.03 1.59
N ALA A 147 23.50 0.06 0.49
CA ALA A 147 24.46 1.15 0.28
C ALA A 147 23.81 2.53 0.10
N GLN A 148 22.51 2.58 -0.16
CA GLN A 148 21.74 3.80 -0.44
C GLN A 148 20.71 4.14 0.64
N ILE A 149 20.83 3.57 1.84
CA ILE A 149 19.96 3.95 2.96
C ILE A 149 20.12 5.44 3.26
N THR A 150 18.99 6.14 3.37
CA THR A 150 18.97 7.59 3.61
C THR A 150 17.93 7.97 4.69
N ASP A 151 17.90 9.24 5.12
CA ASP A 151 16.86 9.75 6.01
C ASP A 151 15.48 9.67 5.32
N ASN A 152 14.48 9.11 6.04
CA ASN A 152 13.12 8.97 5.57
C ASN A 152 12.43 10.29 5.23
N LYS A 153 12.86 11.41 5.84
CA LYS A 153 12.32 12.74 5.54
C LYS A 153 12.44 13.15 4.07
N ARG A 154 13.38 12.56 3.34
CA ARG A 154 13.52 12.80 1.88
C ARG A 154 12.31 12.32 1.09
N TYR A 155 11.48 11.43 1.67
CA TYR A 155 10.31 10.82 1.05
C TYR A 155 8.98 11.36 1.60
N GLU A 156 9.01 12.44 2.36
CA GLU A 156 7.81 13.05 2.97
C GLU A 156 6.76 13.44 1.91
N ASN A 157 7.18 13.95 0.75
CA ASN A 157 6.27 14.27 -0.34
C ASN A 157 5.59 13.02 -0.92
N LEU A 158 6.26 11.86 -0.89
CA LEU A 158 5.70 10.59 -1.33
C LEU A 158 4.63 10.10 -0.33
N TYR A 159 4.89 10.26 0.97
CA TYR A 159 3.92 10.04 2.02
C TYR A 159 2.65 10.88 1.82
N TYR A 160 2.78 12.20 1.63
CA TYR A 160 1.62 13.06 1.41
C TYR A 160 0.87 12.75 0.12
N ALA A 161 1.55 12.30 -0.92
CA ALA A 161 0.92 11.85 -2.16
C ALA A 161 0.08 10.58 -1.94
N GLY A 162 0.56 9.63 -1.14
CA GLY A 162 -0.18 8.44 -0.71
C GLY A 162 -1.40 8.82 0.14
N LEU A 163 -1.19 9.61 1.18
CA LEU A 163 -2.23 10.06 2.11
C LEU A 163 -3.35 10.82 1.40
N GLY A 164 -3.00 11.78 0.52
CA GLY A 164 -4.00 12.51 -0.25
C GLY A 164 -4.84 11.62 -1.16
N ARG A 165 -4.23 10.58 -1.73
CA ARG A 165 -4.95 9.59 -2.51
C ARG A 165 -5.88 8.76 -1.64
N GLU A 166 -5.43 8.23 -0.50
CA GLU A 166 -6.24 7.42 0.40
C GLU A 166 -7.46 8.19 0.88
N GLN A 167 -7.26 9.43 1.34
CA GLN A 167 -8.34 10.31 1.78
C GLN A 167 -9.33 10.64 0.66
N ALA A 168 -8.85 10.92 -0.55
CA ALA A 168 -9.71 11.16 -1.70
C ALA A 168 -10.52 9.91 -2.09
N ASP A 169 -9.89 8.72 -2.05
CA ASP A 169 -10.58 7.45 -2.33
C ASP A 169 -11.65 7.17 -1.27
N TRP A 170 -11.37 7.47 0.00
CA TRP A 170 -12.37 7.34 1.07
C TRP A 170 -13.53 8.33 0.88
N LEU A 171 -13.25 9.62 0.65
CA LEU A 171 -14.30 10.65 0.46
C LEU A 171 -15.22 10.30 -0.69
N ILE A 172 -14.68 9.95 -1.84
CA ILE A 172 -15.46 9.60 -3.03
C ILE A 172 -16.18 8.28 -2.80
N GLY A 173 -15.46 7.25 -2.35
CA GLY A 173 -15.99 5.91 -2.17
C GLY A 173 -17.12 5.86 -1.16
N MET A 174 -16.94 6.44 0.03
CA MET A 174 -17.94 6.41 1.08
C MET A 174 -19.16 7.24 0.74
N ASN A 175 -18.98 8.48 0.31
CA ASN A 175 -20.10 9.38 0.07
C ASN A 175 -20.92 8.97 -1.16
N LEU A 176 -20.27 8.64 -2.28
CA LEU A 176 -21.01 8.24 -3.47
C LEU A 176 -21.65 6.85 -3.31
N THR A 177 -21.01 5.90 -2.61
CA THR A 177 -21.63 4.61 -2.29
C THR A 177 -22.93 4.81 -1.51
N ARG A 178 -22.94 5.69 -0.51
CA ARG A 178 -24.14 6.02 0.26
C ARG A 178 -25.20 6.69 -0.61
N ALA A 179 -24.83 7.75 -1.32
CA ALA A 179 -25.75 8.51 -2.17
C ALA A 179 -26.44 7.62 -3.22
N TYR A 180 -25.67 6.83 -3.96
CA TYR A 180 -26.21 5.94 -4.98
C TYR A 180 -27.05 4.82 -4.37
N THR A 181 -26.62 4.21 -3.27
CA THR A 181 -27.39 3.14 -2.61
C THR A 181 -28.72 3.64 -2.05
N VAL A 182 -28.70 4.78 -1.34
CA VAL A 182 -29.94 5.38 -0.80
C VAL A 182 -30.90 5.78 -1.91
N ASN A 183 -30.39 6.33 -3.00
CA ASN A 183 -31.23 6.68 -4.14
C ASN A 183 -31.80 5.43 -4.83
N ALA A 184 -31.01 4.41 -5.07
CA ALA A 184 -31.43 3.16 -5.70
C ALA A 184 -32.52 2.43 -4.89
N ARG A 185 -32.45 2.48 -3.56
CA ARG A 185 -33.48 1.91 -2.67
C ARG A 185 -34.86 2.51 -2.88
N LYS A 186 -34.95 3.81 -3.27
CA LYS A 186 -36.24 4.44 -3.61
C LYS A 186 -36.92 3.80 -4.83
N TYR A 187 -36.15 3.09 -5.66
CA TYR A 187 -36.61 2.38 -6.86
C TYR A 187 -36.65 0.87 -6.66
N GLY A 188 -36.65 0.39 -5.41
CA GLY A 188 -36.80 -1.03 -5.07
C GLY A 188 -35.51 -1.86 -5.15
N HIS A 189 -34.34 -1.24 -5.30
CA HIS A 189 -33.06 -1.98 -5.27
C HIS A 189 -32.57 -2.16 -3.83
N GLU A 190 -32.31 -3.39 -3.42
CA GLU A 190 -31.81 -3.71 -2.06
C GLU A 190 -30.29 -3.76 -1.98
N SER A 191 -29.61 -3.93 -3.13
CA SER A 191 -28.15 -4.07 -3.20
C SER A 191 -27.40 -2.79 -2.87
N THR A 192 -26.19 -2.93 -2.32
CA THR A 192 -25.28 -1.80 -2.11
C THR A 192 -24.53 -1.48 -3.41
N PHE A 193 -24.70 -0.27 -3.90
CA PHE A 193 -24.00 0.25 -5.09
C PHE A 193 -22.63 0.81 -4.69
N ARG A 194 -21.60 -0.04 -4.72
CA ARG A 194 -20.24 0.34 -4.34
C ARG A 194 -19.59 1.18 -5.42
N ILE A 195 -19.36 2.44 -5.13
CA ILE A 195 -18.68 3.40 -6.01
C ILE A 195 -17.22 3.56 -5.59
N GLY A 196 -16.34 3.73 -6.56
CA GLY A 196 -14.91 3.97 -6.29
C GLY A 196 -14.20 4.44 -7.55
N ARG A 197 -13.14 5.24 -7.39
CA ARG A 197 -12.38 5.87 -8.49
C ARG A 197 -11.73 4.87 -9.45
N VAL A 198 -11.39 3.69 -8.99
CA VAL A 198 -10.83 2.61 -9.82
C VAL A 198 -11.94 1.66 -10.26
N LYS A 199 -12.78 1.22 -9.33
CA LYS A 199 -13.78 0.19 -9.56
C LYS A 199 -14.79 0.56 -10.65
N VAL A 200 -15.33 1.78 -10.62
CA VAL A 200 -16.35 2.21 -11.59
C VAL A 200 -15.79 2.39 -13.00
N PRO A 201 -14.65 3.06 -13.21
CA PRO A 201 -14.04 3.11 -14.54
C PRO A 201 -13.67 1.73 -15.09
N THR A 202 -13.13 0.84 -14.25
CA THR A 202 -12.83 -0.54 -14.66
C THR A 202 -14.09 -1.28 -15.12
N LEU A 203 -15.18 -1.18 -14.34
CA LEU A 203 -16.46 -1.75 -14.74
C LEU A 203 -16.99 -1.14 -16.04
N ALA A 204 -16.84 0.17 -16.22
CA ALA A 204 -17.25 0.84 -17.44
C ALA A 204 -16.50 0.32 -18.69
N LEU A 205 -15.20 0.04 -18.57
CA LEU A 205 -14.42 -0.58 -19.66
C LEU A 205 -14.99 -1.95 -20.04
N VAL A 206 -15.29 -2.80 -19.06
CA VAL A 206 -15.88 -4.13 -19.31
C VAL A 206 -17.26 -4.01 -19.97
N VAL A 207 -18.13 -3.16 -19.43
CA VAL A 207 -19.48 -2.93 -19.98
C VAL A 207 -19.44 -2.36 -21.40
N ASN A 208 -18.54 -1.42 -21.65
CA ASN A 208 -18.38 -0.85 -23.00
C ASN A 208 -17.90 -1.92 -24.00
N ARG A 209 -16.94 -2.75 -23.59
CA ARG A 209 -16.47 -3.85 -24.42
C ARG A 209 -17.58 -4.88 -24.72
N GLU A 210 -18.40 -5.22 -23.74
CA GLU A 210 -19.58 -6.08 -23.99
C GLU A 210 -20.56 -5.44 -24.99
N LYS A 211 -20.82 -4.13 -24.87
CA LYS A 211 -21.68 -3.40 -25.83
C LYS A 211 -21.10 -3.43 -27.24
N GLU A 212 -19.79 -3.21 -27.37
CA GLU A 212 -19.10 -3.32 -28.68
C GLU A 212 -19.25 -4.72 -29.28
N ILE A 213 -19.05 -5.78 -28.47
CA ILE A 213 -19.20 -7.17 -28.94
C ILE A 213 -20.63 -7.46 -29.35
N LYS A 214 -21.63 -7.07 -28.56
CA LYS A 214 -23.05 -7.27 -28.86
C LYS A 214 -23.53 -6.46 -30.07
N GLY A 215 -22.96 -5.27 -30.25
CA GLY A 215 -23.25 -4.37 -31.36
C GLY A 215 -22.33 -4.55 -32.58
N PHE A 216 -21.49 -5.59 -32.59
CA PHE A 216 -20.50 -5.80 -33.64
C PHE A 216 -21.19 -5.95 -35.03
N LYS A 217 -20.71 -5.14 -35.97
CA LYS A 217 -21.08 -5.24 -37.37
C LYS A 217 -19.83 -5.57 -38.16
N LEU A 218 -19.97 -6.49 -39.11
CA LEU A 218 -18.87 -6.86 -40.00
C LEU A 218 -18.46 -5.63 -40.82
N VAL A 219 -17.16 -5.28 -40.72
CA VAL A 219 -16.54 -4.21 -41.51
C VAL A 219 -15.37 -4.81 -42.27
N ASN A 220 -15.36 -4.60 -43.58
CA ASN A 220 -14.24 -5.00 -44.41
C ASN A 220 -13.02 -4.14 -44.07
N TYR A 221 -11.86 -4.76 -43.96
CA TYR A 221 -10.58 -4.06 -43.77
C TYR A 221 -9.52 -4.62 -44.70
N TYR A 222 -8.47 -3.86 -44.87
CA TYR A 222 -7.33 -4.23 -45.71
C TYR A 222 -6.07 -4.25 -44.87
N GLU A 223 -5.25 -5.30 -45.08
CA GLU A 223 -3.92 -5.37 -44.55
C GLU A 223 -2.90 -5.04 -45.64
N LEU A 224 -2.02 -4.09 -45.36
CA LEU A 224 -0.88 -3.83 -46.21
C LEU A 224 0.30 -4.70 -45.77
N LYS A 225 0.78 -5.60 -46.66
CA LYS A 225 1.95 -6.43 -46.39
C LYS A 225 3.07 -6.01 -47.36
N GLY A 226 4.25 -5.69 -46.82
CA GLY A 226 5.44 -5.39 -47.59
C GLY A 226 6.52 -6.41 -47.35
N SER A 227 7.16 -6.94 -48.38
CA SER A 227 8.38 -7.72 -48.29
C SER A 227 9.55 -6.81 -48.65
N PHE A 228 10.52 -6.72 -47.74
CA PHE A 228 11.70 -5.87 -47.95
C PHE A 228 12.92 -6.79 -48.10
N GLU A 229 13.62 -6.68 -49.23
CA GLU A 229 14.91 -7.33 -49.48
C GLU A 229 16.03 -6.29 -49.39
N LYS A 230 17.13 -6.67 -48.78
CA LYS A 230 18.32 -5.84 -48.74
C LYS A 230 19.07 -6.06 -50.03
N ASP A 231 19.22 -4.99 -50.84
CA ASP A 231 20.04 -5.02 -52.05
C ASP A 231 21.50 -5.40 -51.70
N GLN A 232 21.94 -6.57 -52.14
CA GLN A 232 23.30 -7.06 -51.85
C GLN A 232 24.38 -6.38 -52.72
N ASP A 233 24.02 -5.54 -53.66
CA ASP A 233 24.93 -5.00 -54.69
C ASP A 233 25.17 -3.48 -54.63
N ARG A 234 25.13 -2.86 -53.42
CA ARG A 234 25.72 -1.53 -53.24
C ARG A 234 26.95 -1.63 -52.32
N LYS A 235 28.12 -1.88 -52.95
CA LYS A 235 29.45 -1.57 -52.39
C LYS A 235 29.67 -0.06 -52.38
#